data_816d15d5a5c473b587a3b9655f1b8bdd
#
_entry.id   816d15d5a5c473b587a3b9655f1b8bdd
#
_cell.length_a   1.000
_cell.length_b   1.000
_cell.length_c   1.000
_cell.angle_alpha   90.00
_cell.angle_beta   90.00
_cell.angle_gamma   90.00
#
_symmetry.space_group_name_H-M   'P 1'
#
loop_
_entity.id
_entity.type
_entity.pdbx_description
1 polymer ?
#
loop_
_entity_poly.entity_id
_entity_poly.type
_entity_poly.pdbx_seq_one_letter_code
_entity_poly.pdbx_strand_id
1 'polypeptide(L)'
;MPAINRIHICGFKAFPNDFELQLEGKNLLMYGENGSGKSSIYYALHCMFQAPLKPDAGKKYFDPASEQHLKNLNNLDADSKIWIDFDGRHPFIYNIDKEGYQFTLLGGKHPLPAQINGCFVNHQFLFHFFNFRNSQRINLFPVFIKDILPFCKDDNTGLHIGEMYDEITASIIKKGRHIHPDYISNIEYFNKAVKKVVEDINIYASDRYNESFKDEDDNELVIRLRYDSNFDKPEDDTNEYWLKYDNIIELVKENGEIKERKSSYKKLNEPFIGLEISEKMPDGNLRKIVKPHTYFNEAKLTAIALSVRFALLNIEKPADGRFLALDDMLISLDMSNRAKVVDFLLKISDKYKIYLFTHDKMFFEYFKHKTKKESRCVGL
;
A
#
# COMPACT_ATOMS: atom_id res chain seq x y z
N MET A 1 8.95 -20.84 -6.19
CA MET A 1 9.14 -19.39 -6.30
C MET A 1 10.38 -19.02 -5.52
N PRO A 2 11.22 -18.12 -6.01
CA PRO A 2 12.30 -17.58 -5.19
C PRO A 2 11.72 -16.91 -3.94
N ALA A 3 12.32 -17.20 -2.81
CA ALA A 3 11.94 -16.64 -1.52
C ALA A 3 13.19 -16.02 -0.86
N ILE A 4 12.98 -15.09 0.04
CA ILE A 4 14.11 -14.48 0.75
C ILE A 4 14.76 -15.54 1.63
N ASN A 5 16.04 -15.79 1.38
CA ASN A 5 16.85 -16.69 2.17
C ASN A 5 17.47 -15.99 3.35
N ARG A 6 17.98 -14.76 3.13
CA ARG A 6 18.72 -14.00 4.13
C ARG A 6 18.55 -12.50 3.93
N ILE A 7 18.44 -11.78 5.04
CA ILE A 7 18.44 -10.32 5.09
C ILE A 7 19.65 -9.88 5.90
N HIS A 8 20.45 -8.97 5.38
CA HIS A 8 21.57 -8.34 6.07
C HIS A 8 21.36 -6.82 6.10
N ILE A 9 21.55 -6.22 7.25
CA ILE A 9 21.33 -4.79 7.49
C ILE A 9 22.54 -4.25 8.26
N CYS A 10 23.11 -3.13 7.83
CA CYS A 10 24.21 -2.45 8.49
C CYS A 10 23.96 -0.94 8.52
N GLY A 11 24.24 -0.28 9.63
CA GLY A 11 24.15 1.16 9.76
C GLY A 11 22.77 1.78 9.49
N PHE A 12 21.70 1.02 9.69
CA PHE A 12 20.34 1.41 9.29
C PHE A 12 19.35 1.33 10.46
N LYS A 13 18.62 2.40 10.72
CA LYS A 13 17.62 2.54 11.78
C LYS A 13 18.11 1.99 13.14
N ALA A 14 17.51 0.93 13.65
CA ALA A 14 17.87 0.32 14.94
C ALA A 14 19.20 -0.49 14.89
N PHE A 15 19.76 -0.74 13.72
CA PHE A 15 20.94 -1.60 13.55
C PHE A 15 22.20 -0.77 13.28
N PRO A 16 23.02 -0.43 14.30
CA PRO A 16 24.25 0.34 14.12
C PRO A 16 25.37 -0.46 13.46
N ASN A 17 25.40 -1.77 13.67
CA ASN A 17 26.36 -2.72 13.16
C ASN A 17 25.69 -3.76 12.27
N ASP A 18 26.49 -4.71 11.79
CA ASP A 18 25.99 -5.83 10.99
C ASP A 18 24.95 -6.65 11.74
N PHE A 19 23.80 -6.79 11.14
CA PHE A 19 22.70 -7.64 11.59
C PHE A 19 22.32 -8.58 10.46
N GLU A 20 22.25 -9.86 10.75
CA GLU A 20 21.88 -10.88 9.77
C GLU A 20 20.68 -11.69 10.26
N LEU A 21 19.71 -11.87 9.39
CA LEU A 21 18.52 -12.67 9.64
C LEU A 21 18.40 -13.76 8.57
N GLN A 22 18.52 -15.01 9.00
CA GLN A 22 18.34 -16.19 8.14
C GLN A 22 16.86 -16.55 8.09
N LEU A 23 16.25 -16.52 6.90
CA LEU A 23 14.85 -16.90 6.68
C LEU A 23 14.69 -18.30 6.07
N GLU A 24 15.69 -18.77 5.34
CA GLU A 24 15.68 -20.09 4.69
C GLU A 24 14.46 -20.28 3.77
N GLY A 25 13.99 -19.22 3.14
CA GLY A 25 12.80 -19.26 2.28
C GLY A 25 11.48 -19.47 3.03
N LYS A 26 11.47 -19.41 4.37
CA LYS A 26 10.27 -19.61 5.21
C LYS A 26 9.52 -18.31 5.45
N ASN A 27 8.29 -18.43 5.98
CA ASN A 27 7.59 -17.30 6.56
C ASN A 27 8.37 -16.77 7.80
N LEU A 28 8.29 -15.46 8.05
CA LEU A 28 8.87 -14.84 9.24
C LEU A 28 7.76 -14.44 10.21
N LEU A 29 7.89 -14.89 11.43
CA LEU A 29 7.10 -14.38 12.55
C LEU A 29 8.05 -13.79 13.58
N MET A 30 8.00 -12.48 13.75
CA MET A 30 8.90 -11.76 14.65
C MET A 30 8.14 -11.07 15.76
N TYR A 31 8.55 -11.39 16.99
CA TYR A 31 8.07 -10.74 18.21
C TYR A 31 9.19 -9.92 18.85
N GLY A 32 8.85 -8.80 19.44
CA GLY A 32 9.75 -8.00 20.25
C GLY A 32 9.03 -6.78 20.83
N GLU A 33 9.59 -6.20 21.87
CA GLU A 33 9.07 -4.98 22.48
C GLU A 33 9.22 -3.77 21.53
N ASN A 34 8.59 -2.65 21.89
CA ASN A 34 8.76 -1.40 21.13
C ASN A 34 10.22 -0.96 21.19
N GLY A 35 10.78 -0.59 20.03
CA GLY A 35 12.19 -0.22 19.90
C GLY A 35 13.15 -1.38 19.62
N SER A 36 12.72 -2.64 19.61
CA SER A 36 13.58 -3.82 19.37
C SER A 36 14.13 -3.96 17.95
N GLY A 37 13.69 -3.13 17.00
CA GLY A 37 14.17 -3.17 15.60
C GLY A 37 13.24 -3.86 14.61
N LYS A 38 12.08 -4.40 15.01
CA LYS A 38 11.10 -5.03 14.11
C LYS A 38 10.76 -4.19 12.89
N SER A 39 10.29 -2.96 13.15
CA SER A 39 9.96 -2.02 12.08
C SER A 39 11.16 -1.62 11.24
N SER A 40 12.40 -1.75 11.76
CA SER A 40 13.60 -1.50 10.97
C SER A 40 13.79 -2.55 9.88
N ILE A 41 13.46 -3.81 10.16
CA ILE A 41 13.49 -4.89 9.15
C ILE A 41 12.36 -4.69 8.13
N TYR A 42 11.16 -4.34 8.58
CA TYR A 42 10.06 -3.97 7.69
C TYR A 42 10.45 -2.83 6.73
N TYR A 43 11.05 -1.76 7.27
CA TYR A 43 11.52 -0.63 6.45
C TYR A 43 12.69 -1.00 5.54
N ALA A 44 13.55 -1.93 5.94
CA ALA A 44 14.63 -2.43 5.08
C ALA A 44 14.07 -3.13 3.84
N LEU A 45 13.06 -4.01 4.02
CA LEU A 45 12.34 -4.63 2.91
C LEU A 45 11.63 -3.58 2.04
N HIS A 46 10.97 -2.62 2.67
CA HIS A 46 10.26 -1.55 1.98
C HIS A 46 11.21 -0.68 1.13
N CYS A 47 12.36 -0.27 1.68
CA CYS A 47 13.39 0.46 0.93
C CYS A 47 13.89 -0.36 -0.27
N MET A 48 14.19 -1.64 -0.07
CA MET A 48 14.71 -2.52 -1.11
C MET A 48 13.75 -2.63 -2.30
N PHE A 49 12.46 -2.83 -2.04
CA PHE A 49 11.47 -3.07 -3.09
C PHE A 49 10.80 -1.80 -3.62
N GLN A 50 10.97 -0.67 -2.94
CA GLN A 50 10.57 0.65 -3.44
C GLN A 50 11.69 1.39 -4.18
N ALA A 51 12.95 1.07 -3.89
CA ALA A 51 14.07 1.79 -4.45
C ALA A 51 14.12 1.82 -5.98
N PRO A 52 13.77 0.72 -6.69
CA PRO A 52 13.72 0.71 -8.14
C PRO A 52 12.62 1.60 -8.74
N LEU A 53 11.68 2.03 -7.90
CA LEU A 53 10.52 2.81 -8.31
C LEU A 53 10.69 4.32 -8.09
N LYS A 54 11.77 4.74 -7.43
CA LYS A 54 12.00 6.14 -7.08
C LYS A 54 13.42 6.55 -7.48
N PRO A 55 13.56 7.57 -8.33
CA PRO A 55 14.86 8.15 -8.60
C PRO A 55 15.51 8.59 -7.29
N ASP A 56 16.81 8.43 -7.19
CA ASP A 56 17.63 8.84 -6.04
C ASP A 56 17.28 8.20 -4.68
N ALA A 57 16.58 7.04 -4.66
CA ALA A 57 16.25 6.35 -3.40
C ALA A 57 17.47 6.03 -2.54
N GLY A 58 18.60 5.70 -3.13
CA GLY A 58 19.87 5.52 -2.41
C GLY A 58 20.28 6.76 -1.64
N LYS A 59 20.36 7.91 -2.31
CA LYS A 59 20.65 9.20 -1.67
C LYS A 59 19.61 9.55 -0.63
N LYS A 60 18.33 9.40 -0.95
CA LYS A 60 17.23 9.73 -0.06
C LYS A 60 17.32 9.03 1.29
N TYR A 61 17.61 7.73 1.30
CA TYR A 61 17.55 6.91 2.51
C TYR A 61 18.91 6.67 3.18
N PHE A 62 20.02 6.78 2.45
CA PHE A 62 21.34 6.41 2.92
C PHE A 62 22.35 7.56 2.97
N ASP A 63 22.04 8.73 2.40
CA ASP A 63 22.86 9.92 2.54
C ASP A 63 22.50 10.65 3.84
N PRO A 64 23.46 10.87 4.77
CA PRO A 64 23.19 11.60 6.03
C PRO A 64 22.79 13.07 5.79
N ALA A 65 23.09 13.66 4.63
CA ALA A 65 22.65 14.99 4.26
C ALA A 65 21.15 15.05 3.87
N SER A 66 20.51 13.92 3.63
CA SER A 66 19.08 13.87 3.33
C SER A 66 18.25 13.99 4.60
N GLU A 67 17.23 14.87 4.61
CA GLU A 67 16.26 14.98 5.72
C GLU A 67 15.46 13.70 5.95
N GLN A 68 15.41 12.80 4.96
CA GLN A 68 14.65 11.55 4.99
C GLN A 68 15.56 10.32 5.17
N HIS A 69 16.80 10.52 5.56
CA HIS A 69 17.71 9.39 5.74
C HIS A 69 17.23 8.43 6.84
N LEU A 70 17.48 7.17 6.65
CA LEU A 70 17.17 6.09 7.59
C LEU A 70 18.43 5.46 8.19
N LYS A 71 19.55 6.16 8.13
CA LYS A 71 20.79 5.73 8.78
C LYS A 71 20.63 5.65 10.30
N ASN A 72 21.40 4.80 10.93
CA ASN A 72 21.46 4.75 12.39
C ASN A 72 22.02 6.06 12.94
N LEU A 73 21.29 6.72 13.84
CA LEU A 73 21.66 8.02 14.38
C LEU A 73 22.90 7.99 15.28
N ASN A 74 23.23 6.84 15.85
CA ASN A 74 24.42 6.67 16.70
C ASN A 74 25.68 6.32 15.89
N ASN A 75 25.57 6.11 14.59
CA ASN A 75 26.67 5.75 13.72
C ASN A 75 26.47 6.27 12.28
N LEU A 76 26.40 7.60 12.14
CA LEU A 76 26.15 8.26 10.86
C LEU A 76 27.29 8.08 9.85
N ASP A 77 28.51 7.90 10.33
CA ASP A 77 29.71 7.73 9.49
C ASP A 77 29.86 6.29 8.95
N ALA A 78 29.14 5.32 9.52
CA ALA A 78 29.21 3.95 9.05
C ALA A 78 28.63 3.79 7.63
N ASP A 79 29.20 2.91 6.86
CA ASP A 79 28.61 2.47 5.59
C ASP A 79 27.27 1.78 5.86
N SER A 80 26.21 2.43 5.43
CA SER A 80 24.85 1.89 5.60
C SER A 80 24.44 1.15 4.35
N LYS A 81 24.01 -0.08 4.51
CA LYS A 81 23.49 -0.86 3.38
C LYS A 81 22.47 -1.90 3.84
N ILE A 82 21.60 -2.26 2.93
CA ILE A 82 20.71 -3.41 3.03
C ILE A 82 21.06 -4.37 1.91
N TRP A 83 21.09 -5.65 2.24
CA TRP A 83 21.41 -6.71 1.33
C TRP A 83 20.44 -7.88 1.53
N ILE A 84 19.83 -8.36 0.44
CA ILE A 84 18.85 -9.45 0.46
C ILE A 84 19.27 -10.54 -0.52
N ASP A 85 19.39 -11.74 0.03
CA ASP A 85 19.74 -12.95 -0.69
C ASP A 85 18.48 -13.79 -0.92
N PHE A 86 18.28 -14.17 -2.17
CA PHE A 86 17.16 -15.01 -2.58
C PHE A 86 17.66 -16.42 -2.89
N ASP A 87 16.94 -17.40 -2.37
CA ASP A 87 17.16 -18.80 -2.69
C ASP A 87 16.28 -19.24 -3.84
N GLY A 88 16.80 -20.13 -4.67
CA GLY A 88 16.09 -20.67 -5.82
C GLY A 88 17.01 -21.41 -6.78
N ARG A 89 16.50 -21.76 -7.99
CA ARG A 89 17.31 -22.40 -9.04
C ARG A 89 18.48 -21.52 -9.50
N HIS A 90 18.31 -20.22 -9.39
CA HIS A 90 19.31 -19.20 -9.76
C HIS A 90 19.37 -18.18 -8.64
N PRO A 91 20.20 -18.38 -7.60
CA PRO A 91 20.32 -17.47 -6.49
C PRO A 91 20.79 -16.09 -6.97
N PHE A 92 20.23 -15.05 -6.39
CA PHE A 92 20.53 -13.67 -6.69
C PHE A 92 20.50 -12.81 -5.43
N ILE A 93 21.26 -11.73 -5.45
CA ILE A 93 21.43 -10.82 -4.32
C ILE A 93 21.06 -9.42 -4.79
N TYR A 94 20.19 -8.76 -4.03
CA TYR A 94 19.91 -7.35 -4.16
C TYR A 94 20.57 -6.59 -3.01
N ASN A 95 21.15 -5.43 -3.32
CA ASN A 95 21.62 -4.49 -2.31
C ASN A 95 21.22 -3.06 -2.65
N ILE A 96 21.08 -2.24 -1.61
CA ILE A 96 20.88 -0.80 -1.71
C ILE A 96 21.74 -0.09 -0.67
N ASP A 97 22.41 0.97 -1.10
CA ASP A 97 23.24 1.87 -0.30
C ASP A 97 23.12 3.31 -0.83
N LYS A 98 24.03 4.20 -0.44
CA LYS A 98 24.07 5.61 -0.90
C LYS A 98 24.29 5.76 -2.42
N GLU A 99 24.95 4.79 -3.05
CA GLU A 99 25.18 4.78 -4.51
C GLU A 99 23.93 4.31 -5.27
N GLY A 100 22.94 3.82 -4.55
CA GLY A 100 21.66 3.36 -5.10
C GLY A 100 21.51 1.87 -5.08
N TYR A 101 20.58 1.42 -5.92
CA TYR A 101 20.22 0.02 -6.00
C TYR A 101 21.17 -0.74 -6.94
N GLN A 102 21.63 -1.88 -6.48
CA GLN A 102 22.49 -2.79 -7.23
C GLN A 102 22.01 -4.23 -7.06
N PHE A 103 22.41 -5.11 -7.97
CA PHE A 103 22.16 -6.53 -7.83
C PHE A 103 23.31 -7.36 -8.38
N THR A 104 23.51 -8.53 -7.80
CA THR A 104 24.52 -9.49 -8.23
C THR A 104 23.87 -10.81 -8.57
N LEU A 105 24.15 -11.32 -9.77
CA LEU A 105 23.77 -12.65 -10.22
C LEU A 105 24.81 -13.68 -9.76
N LEU A 106 24.29 -14.77 -9.22
CA LEU A 106 25.10 -15.97 -8.97
C LEU A 106 24.88 -17.02 -10.07
N GLY A 107 24.01 -16.74 -11.05
CA GLY A 107 23.76 -17.56 -12.24
C GLY A 107 22.41 -17.31 -12.89
N GLY A 108 22.31 -17.35 -14.23
CA GLY A 108 21.06 -17.32 -15.00
C GLY A 108 20.34 -15.97 -15.10
N LYS A 109 19.09 -15.99 -15.60
CA LYS A 109 18.19 -14.85 -15.61
C LYS A 109 17.55 -14.69 -14.22
N HIS A 110 17.46 -13.47 -13.74
CA HIS A 110 16.85 -13.15 -12.44
C HIS A 110 15.64 -12.21 -12.63
N PRO A 111 14.71 -12.22 -11.66
CA PRO A 111 13.66 -11.23 -11.62
C PRO A 111 14.24 -9.85 -11.28
N LEU A 112 13.76 -8.81 -11.94
CA LEU A 112 13.99 -7.45 -11.46
C LEU A 112 13.20 -7.24 -10.15
N PRO A 113 13.62 -6.36 -9.21
CA PRO A 113 12.85 -6.09 -8.01
C PRO A 113 11.42 -5.64 -8.31
N ALA A 114 11.22 -4.93 -9.40
CA ALA A 114 9.91 -4.59 -9.91
C ALA A 114 9.03 -5.80 -10.30
N GLN A 115 9.62 -6.99 -10.46
CA GLN A 115 8.93 -8.26 -10.72
C GLN A 115 8.63 -9.04 -9.43
N ILE A 116 9.16 -8.57 -8.29
CA ILE A 116 8.84 -9.12 -6.98
C ILE A 116 7.66 -8.36 -6.42
N ASN A 117 6.53 -9.04 -6.32
CA ASN A 117 5.31 -8.44 -5.77
C ASN A 117 5.38 -8.44 -4.24
N GLY A 118 5.87 -7.32 -3.68
CA GLY A 118 5.86 -7.05 -2.25
C GLY A 118 4.63 -6.23 -1.84
N CYS A 119 3.80 -6.79 -0.99
CA CYS A 119 2.70 -6.07 -0.37
C CYS A 119 3.09 -5.68 1.05
N PHE A 120 2.98 -4.39 1.36
CA PHE A 120 3.31 -3.83 2.66
C PHE A 120 2.05 -3.29 3.33
N VAL A 121 1.81 -3.68 4.57
CA VAL A 121 0.69 -3.18 5.39
C VAL A 121 1.20 -2.86 6.78
N ASN A 122 0.95 -1.66 7.25
CA ASN A 122 1.26 -1.23 8.60
C ASN A 122 0.07 -0.52 9.25
N HIS A 123 0.19 -0.19 10.53
CA HIS A 123 -0.85 0.52 11.26
C HIS A 123 -1.20 1.90 10.65
N GLN A 124 -0.24 2.58 10.01
CA GLN A 124 -0.49 3.90 9.39
C GLN A 124 -1.46 3.79 8.21
N PHE A 125 -1.34 2.73 7.38
CA PHE A 125 -2.30 2.47 6.31
C PHE A 125 -3.73 2.37 6.85
N LEU A 126 -3.93 1.58 7.90
CA LEU A 126 -5.24 1.37 8.51
C LEU A 126 -5.79 2.66 9.13
N PHE A 127 -4.92 3.40 9.84
CA PHE A 127 -5.27 4.68 10.44
C PHE A 127 -5.73 5.69 9.38
N HIS A 128 -4.97 5.85 8.30
CA HIS A 128 -5.30 6.80 7.24
C HIS A 128 -6.56 6.42 6.47
N PHE A 129 -6.92 5.14 6.42
CA PHE A 129 -8.07 4.66 5.66
C PHE A 129 -9.41 5.18 6.22
N PHE A 130 -9.51 5.43 7.53
CA PHE A 130 -10.74 5.91 8.18
C PHE A 130 -10.55 7.15 9.07
N ASN A 131 -9.39 7.78 9.07
CA ASN A 131 -9.15 8.99 9.87
C ASN A 131 -9.76 10.23 9.20
N PHE A 132 -11.07 10.29 9.14
CA PHE A 132 -11.84 11.40 8.59
C PHE A 132 -12.71 12.04 9.67
N ARG A 133 -12.90 13.37 9.55
CA ARG A 133 -13.88 14.07 10.40
C ARG A 133 -15.30 13.60 10.04
N ASN A 134 -16.20 13.58 11.02
CA ASN A 134 -17.58 13.11 10.84
C ASN A 134 -18.36 13.85 9.74
N SER A 135 -17.96 15.06 9.39
CA SER A 135 -18.54 15.86 8.31
C SER A 135 -17.88 15.68 6.94
N GLN A 136 -16.75 14.97 6.87
CA GLN A 136 -16.01 14.78 5.61
C GLN A 136 -16.46 13.53 4.87
N ARG A 137 -16.49 13.62 3.54
CA ARG A 137 -16.58 12.44 2.67
C ARG A 137 -15.23 11.72 2.70
N ILE A 138 -15.27 10.41 2.69
CA ILE A 138 -14.07 9.58 2.67
C ILE A 138 -13.43 9.68 1.29
N ASN A 139 -12.27 10.33 1.20
CA ASN A 139 -11.41 10.34 0.02
C ASN A 139 -10.20 9.45 0.25
N LEU A 140 -10.15 8.31 -0.40
CA LEU A 140 -9.04 7.36 -0.30
C LEU A 140 -7.88 7.65 -1.25
N PHE A 141 -7.98 8.65 -2.13
CA PHE A 141 -6.90 8.95 -3.08
C PHE A 141 -5.54 9.20 -2.39
N PRO A 142 -5.44 9.96 -1.28
CA PRO A 142 -4.18 10.14 -0.55
C PRO A 142 -3.56 8.83 -0.04
N VAL A 143 -4.39 7.85 0.33
CA VAL A 143 -3.94 6.52 0.75
C VAL A 143 -3.48 5.72 -0.46
N PHE A 144 -4.25 5.77 -1.54
CA PHE A 144 -3.94 5.06 -2.77
C PHE A 144 -2.62 5.50 -3.39
N ILE A 145 -2.39 6.81 -3.52
CA ILE A 145 -1.16 7.32 -4.13
C ILE A 145 0.08 7.02 -3.28
N LYS A 146 -0.07 6.87 -1.98
CA LYS A 146 1.03 6.56 -1.08
C LYS A 146 1.31 5.05 -0.96
N ASP A 147 0.26 4.24 -0.80
CA ASP A 147 0.38 2.87 -0.30
C ASP A 147 -0.10 1.79 -1.30
N ILE A 148 -0.72 2.17 -2.43
CA ILE A 148 -1.27 1.23 -3.41
C ILE A 148 -0.72 1.47 -4.81
N LEU A 149 -0.93 2.65 -5.37
CA LEU A 149 -0.59 2.96 -6.77
C LEU A 149 0.91 2.86 -7.10
N PRO A 150 1.85 3.14 -6.18
CA PRO A 150 3.27 2.91 -6.43
C PRO A 150 3.63 1.44 -6.71
N PHE A 151 2.79 0.50 -6.26
CA PHE A 151 2.99 -0.94 -6.47
C PHE A 151 2.16 -1.50 -7.64
N CYS A 152 1.28 -0.69 -8.24
CA CYS A 152 0.45 -1.07 -9.36
C CYS A 152 1.09 -0.60 -10.66
N LYS A 153 1.21 -1.51 -11.64
CA LYS A 153 1.67 -1.18 -13.00
C LYS A 153 0.48 -1.01 -13.92
N ASP A 154 0.59 -0.04 -14.81
CA ASP A 154 -0.31 0.05 -15.95
C ASP A 154 0.09 -1.00 -17.00
N ASP A 155 -0.88 -1.80 -17.45
CA ASP A 155 -0.63 -2.90 -18.39
C ASP A 155 -0.22 -2.43 -19.79
N ASN A 156 -0.56 -1.18 -20.17
CA ASN A 156 -0.29 -0.63 -21.49
C ASN A 156 1.11 -0.03 -21.58
N THR A 157 1.52 0.72 -20.55
CA THR A 157 2.79 1.44 -20.53
C THR A 157 3.90 0.67 -19.80
N GLY A 158 3.52 -0.25 -18.92
CA GLY A 158 4.43 -0.95 -18.01
C GLY A 158 4.99 -0.06 -16.88
N LEU A 159 4.60 1.23 -16.83
CA LEU A 159 5.01 2.16 -15.78
C LEU A 159 4.21 1.92 -14.49
N HIS A 160 4.80 2.27 -13.36
CA HIS A 160 4.07 2.31 -12.10
C HIS A 160 3.15 3.53 -12.07
N ILE A 161 1.91 3.32 -11.60
CA ILE A 161 0.89 4.38 -11.61
C ILE A 161 1.28 5.55 -10.69
N GLY A 162 2.04 5.27 -9.60
CA GLY A 162 2.62 6.31 -8.75
C GLY A 162 3.60 7.21 -9.51
N GLU A 163 4.48 6.62 -10.35
CA GLU A 163 5.43 7.39 -11.19
C GLU A 163 4.69 8.29 -12.20
N MET A 164 3.64 7.78 -12.83
CA MET A 164 2.82 8.58 -13.74
C MET A 164 2.25 9.83 -13.04
N TYR A 165 1.79 9.69 -11.80
CA TYR A 165 1.30 10.82 -11.01
C TYR A 165 2.41 11.81 -10.65
N ASP A 166 3.56 11.31 -10.22
CA ASP A 166 4.72 12.14 -9.88
C ASP A 166 5.19 12.96 -11.11
N GLU A 167 5.25 12.36 -12.30
CA GLU A 167 5.59 13.04 -13.55
C GLU A 167 4.57 14.14 -13.91
N ILE A 168 3.27 13.84 -13.80
CA ILE A 168 2.20 14.82 -14.09
C ILE A 168 2.26 16.01 -13.13
N THR A 169 2.56 15.76 -11.86
CA THR A 169 2.58 16.79 -10.81
C THR A 169 3.87 17.59 -10.75
N ALA A 170 5.01 16.99 -11.17
CA ALA A 170 6.32 17.65 -11.14
C ALA A 170 6.41 18.85 -12.08
N SER A 171 5.82 18.76 -13.27
CA SER A 171 5.87 19.86 -14.23
C SER A 171 4.71 19.82 -15.22
N ILE A 172 4.10 20.99 -15.45
CA ILE A 172 3.07 21.17 -16.48
C ILE A 172 3.77 21.39 -17.81
N ILE A 173 3.57 20.50 -18.78
CA ILE A 173 4.15 20.60 -20.11
C ILE A 173 3.34 21.63 -20.92
N LYS A 174 4.00 22.73 -21.31
CA LYS A 174 3.39 23.82 -22.09
C LYS A 174 4.08 23.98 -23.44
N LYS A 175 3.32 24.37 -24.47
CA LYS A 175 3.81 24.81 -25.77
C LYS A 175 3.38 26.27 -25.95
N GLY A 176 4.29 27.22 -25.68
CA GLY A 176 3.97 28.63 -25.60
C GLY A 176 3.02 28.93 -24.43
N ARG A 177 1.84 29.51 -24.72
CA ARG A 177 0.81 29.81 -23.71
C ARG A 177 -0.21 28.67 -23.52
N HIS A 178 -0.13 27.61 -24.32
CA HIS A 178 -1.08 26.49 -24.30
C HIS A 178 -0.47 25.27 -23.62
N ILE A 179 -1.34 24.43 -23.02
CA ILE A 179 -0.96 23.12 -22.51
C ILE A 179 -0.61 22.20 -23.68
N HIS A 180 0.48 21.43 -23.54
CA HIS A 180 0.84 20.46 -24.57
C HIS A 180 -0.21 19.32 -24.61
N PRO A 181 -0.61 18.86 -25.80
CA PRO A 181 -1.57 17.74 -25.91
C PRO A 181 -1.12 16.49 -25.16
N ASP A 182 0.17 16.15 -25.18
CA ASP A 182 0.72 14.99 -24.49
C ASP A 182 0.49 15.06 -22.98
N TYR A 183 0.52 16.26 -22.38
CA TYR A 183 0.23 16.43 -20.97
C TYR A 183 -1.21 16.03 -20.62
N ILE A 184 -2.16 16.40 -21.48
CA ILE A 184 -3.57 15.99 -21.31
C ILE A 184 -3.71 14.48 -21.51
N SER A 185 -3.04 13.92 -22.50
CA SER A 185 -3.03 12.47 -22.75
C SER A 185 -2.45 11.70 -21.56
N ASN A 186 -1.37 12.20 -20.93
CA ASN A 186 -0.80 11.58 -19.73
C ASN A 186 -1.81 11.57 -18.56
N ILE A 187 -2.56 12.66 -18.35
CA ILE A 187 -3.64 12.72 -17.36
C ILE A 187 -4.72 11.69 -17.66
N GLU A 188 -5.13 11.53 -18.92
CA GLU A 188 -6.13 10.55 -19.31
C GLU A 188 -5.64 9.11 -19.10
N TYR A 189 -4.38 8.81 -19.45
CA TYR A 189 -3.78 7.49 -19.21
C TYR A 189 -3.73 7.17 -17.71
N PHE A 190 -3.29 8.13 -16.89
CA PHE A 190 -3.29 7.97 -15.43
C PHE A 190 -4.69 7.67 -14.90
N ASN A 191 -5.69 8.44 -15.32
CA ASN A 191 -7.07 8.24 -14.87
C ASN A 191 -7.61 6.85 -15.24
N LYS A 192 -7.35 6.38 -16.47
CA LYS A 192 -7.75 5.04 -16.91
C LYS A 192 -7.05 3.94 -16.09
N ALA A 193 -5.76 4.11 -15.79
CA ALA A 193 -5.00 3.18 -14.98
C ALA A 193 -5.53 3.10 -13.54
N VAL A 194 -5.81 4.25 -12.90
CA VAL A 194 -6.41 4.29 -11.55
C VAL A 194 -7.80 3.67 -11.55
N LYS A 195 -8.64 3.99 -12.55
CA LYS A 195 -9.99 3.40 -12.68
C LYS A 195 -9.92 1.88 -12.74
N LYS A 196 -9.00 1.33 -13.53
CA LYS A 196 -8.79 -0.12 -13.62
C LYS A 196 -8.41 -0.74 -12.28
N VAL A 197 -7.49 -0.14 -11.53
CA VAL A 197 -7.12 -0.64 -10.18
C VAL A 197 -8.33 -0.64 -9.24
N VAL A 198 -9.15 0.41 -9.28
CA VAL A 198 -10.37 0.50 -8.48
C VAL A 198 -11.39 -0.58 -8.87
N GLU A 199 -11.59 -0.82 -10.15
CA GLU A 199 -12.47 -1.87 -10.67
C GLU A 199 -11.97 -3.27 -10.25
N ASP A 200 -10.67 -3.52 -10.38
CA ASP A 200 -10.04 -4.78 -9.98
C ASP A 200 -10.21 -5.05 -8.46
N ILE A 201 -10.08 -4.02 -7.61
CA ILE A 201 -10.35 -4.14 -6.17
C ILE A 201 -11.83 -4.47 -5.92
N ASN A 202 -12.75 -3.82 -6.63
CA ASN A 202 -14.19 -4.01 -6.46
C ASN A 202 -14.63 -5.45 -6.77
N ILE A 203 -13.90 -6.20 -7.60
CA ILE A 203 -14.19 -7.61 -7.89
C ILE A 203 -14.08 -8.47 -6.63
N TYR A 204 -13.10 -8.17 -5.75
CA TYR A 204 -12.73 -9.06 -4.66
C TYR A 204 -13.00 -8.51 -3.25
N ALA A 205 -13.17 -7.18 -3.08
CA ALA A 205 -13.20 -6.56 -1.75
C ALA A 205 -14.37 -7.05 -0.89
N SER A 206 -15.57 -7.15 -1.47
CA SER A 206 -16.77 -7.62 -0.76
C SER A 206 -16.65 -9.09 -0.37
N ASP A 207 -16.25 -9.95 -1.31
CA ASP A 207 -16.09 -11.38 -1.06
C ASP A 207 -15.01 -11.61 -0.01
N ARG A 208 -13.91 -10.85 -0.08
CA ARG A 208 -12.83 -10.94 0.90
C ARG A 208 -13.29 -10.62 2.31
N TYR A 209 -14.11 -9.56 2.47
CA TYR A 209 -14.69 -9.23 3.77
C TYR A 209 -15.64 -10.34 4.25
N ASN A 210 -16.60 -10.73 3.42
CA ASN A 210 -17.65 -11.65 3.79
C ASN A 210 -17.15 -13.07 4.08
N GLU A 211 -16.13 -13.54 3.37
CA GLU A 211 -15.53 -14.87 3.55
C GLU A 211 -14.54 -14.96 4.71
N SER A 212 -13.86 -13.85 5.05
CA SER A 212 -12.72 -13.90 5.95
C SER A 212 -12.88 -13.10 7.23
N PHE A 213 -13.74 -12.07 7.24
CA PHE A 213 -13.81 -11.14 8.37
C PHE A 213 -15.21 -10.97 8.96
N LYS A 214 -16.26 -11.30 8.22
CA LYS A 214 -17.64 -11.18 8.71
C LYS A 214 -17.89 -12.08 9.92
N ASP A 215 -18.60 -11.58 10.94
CA ASP A 215 -19.11 -12.39 12.02
C ASP A 215 -20.37 -13.17 11.59
N GLU A 216 -20.67 -14.30 12.26
CA GLU A 216 -21.79 -15.16 11.86
C GLU A 216 -23.12 -14.43 11.90
N ASP A 217 -23.33 -13.57 12.90
CA ASP A 217 -24.56 -12.80 13.10
C ASP A 217 -24.63 -11.51 12.28
N ASP A 218 -23.55 -11.14 11.57
CA ASP A 218 -23.49 -9.93 10.77
C ASP A 218 -24.15 -10.12 9.39
N ASN A 219 -24.71 -9.05 8.86
CA ASN A 219 -25.11 -8.99 7.46
C ASN A 219 -23.86 -8.95 6.54
N GLU A 220 -24.03 -9.48 5.32
CA GLU A 220 -23.02 -9.31 4.29
C GLU A 220 -22.84 -7.84 3.93
N LEU A 221 -21.59 -7.42 3.69
CA LEU A 221 -21.27 -6.11 3.20
C LEU A 221 -20.96 -6.13 1.70
N VAL A 222 -21.47 -5.12 1.01
CA VAL A 222 -21.06 -4.73 -0.33
C VAL A 222 -20.13 -3.53 -0.19
N ILE A 223 -18.84 -3.73 -0.50
CA ILE A 223 -17.79 -2.73 -0.42
C ILE A 223 -17.45 -2.30 -1.85
N ARG A 224 -17.59 -1.02 -2.16
CA ARG A 224 -17.37 -0.49 -3.49
C ARG A 224 -16.56 0.80 -3.45
N LEU A 225 -15.55 0.87 -4.28
CA LEU A 225 -14.76 2.07 -4.53
C LEU A 225 -15.25 2.74 -5.83
N ARG A 226 -15.18 4.06 -5.89
CA ARG A 226 -15.46 4.83 -7.10
C ARG A 226 -14.39 5.87 -7.36
N TYR A 227 -14.04 5.99 -8.62
CA TYR A 227 -13.06 6.96 -9.10
C TYR A 227 -13.61 7.84 -10.24
N ASP A 228 -14.71 7.49 -10.88
CA ASP A 228 -15.25 8.18 -12.04
C ASP A 228 -16.28 9.27 -11.68
N SER A 229 -17.27 8.94 -10.86
CA SER A 229 -18.41 9.81 -10.57
C SER A 229 -18.89 9.69 -9.14
N ASN A 230 -19.73 10.64 -8.75
CA ASN A 230 -20.38 10.66 -7.45
C ASN A 230 -21.36 9.48 -7.31
N PHE A 231 -21.39 8.82 -6.15
CA PHE A 231 -22.36 7.76 -5.83
C PHE A 231 -23.81 8.23 -5.89
N ASP A 232 -24.06 9.49 -5.52
CA ASP A 232 -25.41 10.05 -5.45
C ASP A 232 -25.95 10.46 -6.84
N LYS A 233 -25.08 10.47 -7.86
CA LYS A 233 -25.40 10.78 -9.25
C LYS A 233 -24.70 9.81 -10.21
N PRO A 234 -25.03 8.52 -10.17
CA PRO A 234 -24.34 7.51 -10.98
C PRO A 234 -24.57 7.68 -12.50
N GLU A 235 -25.61 8.40 -12.89
CA GLU A 235 -25.96 8.66 -14.29
C GLU A 235 -25.18 9.81 -14.92
N ASP A 236 -24.62 10.70 -14.07
CA ASP A 236 -23.69 11.75 -14.51
C ASP A 236 -22.29 11.13 -14.69
N ASP A 237 -21.99 10.62 -15.87
CA ASP A 237 -20.64 10.17 -16.25
C ASP A 237 -19.72 11.39 -16.50
N THR A 238 -19.59 12.21 -15.45
CA THR A 238 -18.87 13.49 -15.52
C THR A 238 -17.37 13.33 -15.28
N ASN A 239 -16.91 12.11 -14.93
CA ASN A 239 -15.54 11.89 -14.47
C ASN A 239 -15.14 12.90 -13.37
N GLU A 240 -16.07 13.24 -12.49
CA GLU A 240 -15.92 14.29 -11.47
C GLU A 240 -14.72 14.03 -10.56
N TYR A 241 -14.45 12.75 -10.27
CA TYR A 241 -13.39 12.32 -9.36
C TYR A 241 -12.01 12.22 -10.00
N TRP A 242 -11.91 12.34 -11.32
CA TRP A 242 -10.67 12.21 -12.06
C TRP A 242 -9.71 13.36 -11.78
N LEU A 243 -8.42 13.07 -11.94
CA LEU A 243 -7.39 14.11 -12.08
C LEU A 243 -7.69 14.94 -13.32
N LYS A 244 -7.77 16.26 -13.17
CA LYS A 244 -8.03 17.20 -14.25
C LYS A 244 -7.16 18.43 -14.12
N TYR A 245 -6.79 19.02 -15.24
CA TYR A 245 -6.20 20.34 -15.28
C TYR A 245 -7.26 21.34 -15.73
N ASP A 246 -7.92 21.97 -14.76
CA ASP A 246 -9.10 22.80 -15.01
C ASP A 246 -9.05 24.13 -14.25
N ASN A 247 -9.96 25.02 -14.63
CA ASN A 247 -10.10 26.33 -14.01
C ASN A 247 -10.38 26.23 -12.51
N ILE A 248 -9.71 27.09 -11.74
CA ILE A 248 -9.99 27.20 -10.29
C ILE A 248 -11.42 27.77 -10.13
N ILE A 249 -12.19 27.15 -9.24
CA ILE A 249 -13.49 27.70 -8.83
C ILE A 249 -13.24 28.59 -7.62
N GLU A 250 -13.55 29.85 -7.71
CA GLU A 250 -13.45 30.84 -6.66
C GLU A 250 -14.86 31.10 -6.09
N LEU A 251 -14.99 31.05 -4.74
CA LEU A 251 -16.22 31.44 -4.09
C LEU A 251 -16.21 32.95 -3.89
N VAL A 252 -17.03 33.68 -4.62
CA VAL A 252 -17.13 35.15 -4.58
C VAL A 252 -18.43 35.52 -3.88
N LYS A 253 -18.36 36.45 -2.93
CA LYS A 253 -19.53 36.99 -2.28
C LYS A 253 -20.08 38.15 -3.09
N GLU A 254 -21.21 37.94 -3.78
CA GLU A 254 -21.93 38.95 -4.54
C GLU A 254 -23.32 39.17 -3.95
N ASN A 255 -23.64 40.41 -3.60
CA ASN A 255 -24.94 40.81 -3.02
C ASN A 255 -25.35 40.02 -1.78
N GLY A 256 -24.40 39.57 -0.95
CA GLY A 256 -24.66 38.77 0.25
C GLY A 256 -24.75 37.27 0.01
N GLU A 257 -24.80 36.82 -1.23
CA GLU A 257 -24.81 35.41 -1.61
C GLU A 257 -23.41 34.94 -2.04
N ILE A 258 -23.08 33.69 -1.71
CA ILE A 258 -21.84 33.06 -2.16
C ILE A 258 -22.12 32.43 -3.53
N LYS A 259 -21.42 32.91 -4.56
CA LYS A 259 -21.49 32.38 -5.94
C LYS A 259 -20.16 31.78 -6.36
N GLU A 260 -20.26 30.70 -7.14
CA GLU A 260 -19.10 30.08 -7.77
C GLU A 260 -18.72 30.85 -9.05
N ARG A 261 -17.46 31.25 -9.14
CA ARG A 261 -16.89 31.88 -10.34
C ARG A 261 -15.69 31.08 -10.84
N LYS A 262 -15.70 30.74 -12.12
CA LYS A 262 -14.51 30.13 -12.76
C LYS A 262 -13.43 31.18 -12.96
N SER A 263 -12.28 30.98 -12.35
CA SER A 263 -11.06 31.78 -12.56
C SER A 263 -10.49 31.52 -13.95
N SER A 264 -9.72 32.49 -14.47
CA SER A 264 -8.93 32.27 -15.69
C SER A 264 -7.71 31.37 -15.44
N TYR A 265 -7.35 31.17 -14.19
CA TYR A 265 -6.21 30.31 -13.80
C TYR A 265 -6.64 28.85 -13.75
N LYS A 266 -5.79 27.98 -14.30
CA LYS A 266 -5.96 26.53 -14.26
C LYS A 266 -4.96 25.89 -13.33
N LYS A 267 -5.38 24.83 -12.64
CA LYS A 267 -4.51 23.99 -11.82
C LYS A 267 -4.94 22.53 -11.94
N LEU A 268 -4.09 21.61 -11.47
CA LEU A 268 -4.51 20.23 -11.19
C LEU A 268 -5.47 20.26 -10.01
N ASN A 269 -6.59 19.56 -10.12
CA ASN A 269 -7.47 19.29 -9.00
C ASN A 269 -6.86 18.20 -8.12
N GLU A 270 -7.42 17.99 -6.94
CA GLU A 270 -7.17 16.82 -6.11
C GLU A 270 -8.13 15.70 -6.54
N PRO A 271 -7.62 14.53 -6.98
CA PRO A 271 -8.47 13.40 -7.34
C PRO A 271 -9.23 12.85 -6.14
N PHE A 272 -10.30 12.10 -6.41
CA PHE A 272 -11.14 11.54 -5.37
C PHE A 272 -11.40 10.05 -5.60
N ILE A 273 -11.13 9.21 -4.60
CA ILE A 273 -11.55 7.82 -4.58
C ILE A 273 -12.58 7.67 -3.46
N GLY A 274 -13.85 7.52 -3.84
CA GLY A 274 -14.94 7.35 -2.89
C GLY A 274 -15.04 5.91 -2.38
N LEU A 275 -15.46 5.75 -1.13
CA LEU A 275 -15.79 4.46 -0.52
C LEU A 275 -17.28 4.42 -0.22
N GLU A 276 -17.98 3.44 -0.78
CA GLU A 276 -19.37 3.11 -0.49
C GLU A 276 -19.46 1.74 0.18
N ILE A 277 -20.23 1.68 1.26
CA ILE A 277 -20.50 0.44 1.96
C ILE A 277 -22.01 0.30 2.10
N SER A 278 -22.52 -0.86 1.73
CA SER A 278 -23.92 -1.22 1.92
C SER A 278 -24.04 -2.56 2.64
N GLU A 279 -25.02 -2.71 3.49
CA GLU A 279 -25.38 -3.99 4.09
C GLU A 279 -26.47 -4.67 3.26
N LYS A 280 -26.31 -5.96 3.01
CA LYS A 280 -27.33 -6.80 2.37
C LYS A 280 -28.29 -7.29 3.43
N MET A 281 -29.50 -6.75 3.41
CA MET A 281 -30.54 -7.09 4.36
C MET A 281 -31.13 -8.49 4.07
N PRO A 282 -31.78 -9.13 5.06
CA PRO A 282 -32.40 -10.45 4.88
C PRO A 282 -33.47 -10.51 3.76
N ASP A 283 -34.07 -9.38 3.45
CA ASP A 283 -35.05 -9.24 2.33
C ASP A 283 -34.37 -9.09 0.96
N GLY A 284 -33.05 -9.11 0.91
CA GLY A 284 -32.25 -8.93 -0.30
C GLY A 284 -31.96 -7.48 -0.69
N ASN A 285 -32.55 -6.50 -0.01
CA ASN A 285 -32.31 -5.09 -0.27
C ASN A 285 -30.94 -4.65 0.25
N LEU A 286 -30.36 -3.63 -0.38
CA LEU A 286 -29.09 -3.02 0.06
C LEU A 286 -29.39 -1.77 0.90
N ARG A 287 -28.93 -1.77 2.15
CA ARG A 287 -28.97 -0.59 3.03
C ARG A 287 -27.63 0.15 2.96
N LYS A 288 -27.63 1.31 2.32
CA LYS A 288 -26.43 2.16 2.23
C LYS A 288 -26.04 2.71 3.60
N ILE A 289 -24.74 2.59 3.94
CA ILE A 289 -24.14 3.15 5.16
C ILE A 289 -23.55 4.51 4.82
N VAL A 290 -24.23 5.59 5.17
CA VAL A 290 -23.85 6.96 4.77
C VAL A 290 -22.53 7.40 5.41
N LYS A 291 -22.29 7.00 6.66
CA LYS A 291 -21.07 7.36 7.42
C LYS A 291 -20.46 6.11 8.05
N PRO A 292 -19.69 5.31 7.31
CA PRO A 292 -19.10 4.07 7.81
C PRO A 292 -18.30 4.25 9.10
N HIS A 293 -17.50 5.32 9.17
CA HIS A 293 -16.62 5.64 10.31
C HIS A 293 -17.35 6.06 11.59
N THR A 294 -18.65 6.31 11.51
CA THR A 294 -19.50 6.57 12.69
C THR A 294 -20.46 5.42 13.01
N TYR A 295 -20.67 4.54 12.04
CA TYR A 295 -21.61 3.43 12.15
C TYR A 295 -20.92 2.14 12.63
N PHE A 296 -19.74 1.84 12.09
CA PHE A 296 -18.98 0.66 12.44
C PHE A 296 -17.96 0.94 13.56
N ASN A 297 -17.70 -0.07 14.38
CA ASN A 297 -16.59 -0.02 15.33
C ASN A 297 -15.23 -0.10 14.61
N GLU A 298 -14.14 0.22 15.33
CA GLU A 298 -12.79 0.27 14.78
C GLU A 298 -12.33 -1.08 14.21
N ALA A 299 -12.70 -2.19 14.86
CA ALA A 299 -12.34 -3.54 14.40
C ALA A 299 -12.97 -3.86 13.03
N LYS A 300 -14.25 -3.52 12.85
CA LYS A 300 -14.97 -3.71 11.57
C LYS A 300 -14.44 -2.81 10.48
N LEU A 301 -14.11 -1.55 10.81
CA LEU A 301 -13.45 -0.64 9.89
C LEU A 301 -12.08 -1.16 9.45
N THR A 302 -11.28 -1.67 10.38
CA THR A 302 -9.99 -2.29 10.09
C THR A 302 -10.16 -3.50 9.17
N ALA A 303 -11.13 -4.37 9.42
CA ALA A 303 -11.43 -5.52 8.57
C ALA A 303 -11.82 -5.10 7.14
N ILE A 304 -12.61 -4.01 6.99
CA ILE A 304 -12.97 -3.44 5.68
C ILE A 304 -11.71 -2.91 4.97
N ALA A 305 -10.85 -2.15 5.65
CA ALA A 305 -9.61 -1.64 5.07
C ALA A 305 -8.68 -2.77 4.62
N LEU A 306 -8.54 -3.83 5.43
CA LEU A 306 -7.78 -5.02 5.09
C LEU A 306 -8.38 -5.74 3.89
N SER A 307 -9.70 -5.84 3.79
CA SER A 307 -10.39 -6.48 2.67
C SER A 307 -10.10 -5.76 1.34
N VAL A 308 -10.12 -4.43 1.35
CA VAL A 308 -9.73 -3.60 0.19
C VAL A 308 -8.25 -3.82 -0.15
N ARG A 309 -7.35 -3.81 0.86
CA ARG A 309 -5.91 -4.01 0.63
C ARG A 309 -5.60 -5.42 0.12
N PHE A 310 -6.24 -6.43 0.68
CA PHE A 310 -6.03 -7.82 0.32
C PHE A 310 -6.74 -8.23 -0.99
N ALA A 311 -7.72 -7.46 -1.45
CA ALA A 311 -8.30 -7.64 -2.78
C ALA A 311 -7.22 -7.56 -3.88
N LEU A 312 -6.22 -6.68 -3.71
CA LEU A 312 -5.09 -6.54 -4.62
C LEU A 312 -4.21 -7.80 -4.74
N LEU A 313 -4.20 -8.67 -3.72
CA LEU A 313 -3.45 -9.93 -3.77
C LEU A 313 -4.06 -10.95 -4.73
N ASN A 314 -5.33 -10.78 -5.11
CA ASN A 314 -6.01 -11.65 -6.07
C ASN A 314 -5.80 -11.21 -7.52
N ILE A 315 -5.31 -9.99 -7.75
CA ILE A 315 -4.98 -9.50 -9.08
C ILE A 315 -3.68 -10.21 -9.48
N GLU A 316 -3.83 -11.33 -10.21
CA GLU A 316 -2.70 -12.14 -10.63
C GLU A 316 -1.88 -11.40 -11.68
N LYS A 317 -0.70 -10.95 -11.27
CA LYS A 317 0.34 -10.52 -12.21
C LYS A 317 1.45 -11.56 -12.20
N PRO A 318 2.09 -11.85 -13.34
CA PRO A 318 3.29 -12.66 -13.35
C PRO A 318 4.31 -12.05 -12.40
N ALA A 319 4.68 -12.76 -11.33
CA ALA A 319 5.69 -12.33 -10.40
C ALA A 319 6.58 -13.51 -10.03
N ASP A 320 7.89 -13.28 -10.06
CA ASP A 320 8.88 -14.30 -9.73
C ASP A 320 9.00 -14.57 -8.24
N GLY A 321 8.55 -13.62 -7.41
CA GLY A 321 8.45 -13.76 -5.96
C GLY A 321 7.30 -12.94 -5.41
N ARG A 322 6.62 -13.45 -4.38
CA ARG A 322 5.51 -12.77 -3.73
C ARG A 322 5.66 -12.84 -2.22
N PHE A 323 5.55 -11.70 -1.55
CA PHE A 323 5.52 -11.65 -0.11
C PHE A 323 4.55 -10.58 0.41
N LEU A 324 4.10 -10.78 1.64
CA LEU A 324 3.26 -9.86 2.39
C LEU A 324 3.98 -9.53 3.71
N ALA A 325 4.38 -8.28 3.87
CA ALA A 325 5.00 -7.76 5.08
C ALA A 325 3.98 -6.97 5.90
N LEU A 326 3.81 -7.33 7.17
CA LEU A 326 2.79 -6.80 8.08
C LEU A 326 3.48 -6.29 9.35
N ASP A 327 3.39 -4.98 9.62
CA ASP A 327 4.04 -4.35 10.78
C ASP A 327 2.99 -3.73 11.71
N ASP A 328 2.82 -4.37 12.89
CA ASP A 328 1.95 -3.92 13.97
C ASP A 328 0.52 -3.53 13.54
N MET A 329 0.01 -4.16 12.48
CA MET A 329 -1.27 -3.82 11.87
C MET A 329 -2.51 -4.26 12.67
N LEU A 330 -2.32 -5.07 13.72
CA LEU A 330 -3.42 -5.71 14.43
C LEU A 330 -3.76 -5.05 15.77
N ILE A 331 -3.19 -3.88 16.05
CA ILE A 331 -3.31 -3.21 17.36
C ILE A 331 -4.78 -2.91 17.69
N SER A 332 -5.56 -2.50 16.71
CA SER A 332 -6.99 -2.16 16.89
C SER A 332 -7.94 -3.36 16.84
N LEU A 333 -7.43 -4.57 16.54
CA LEU A 333 -8.26 -5.78 16.47
C LEU A 333 -8.27 -6.53 17.81
N ASP A 334 -9.45 -6.97 18.23
CA ASP A 334 -9.61 -7.95 19.29
C ASP A 334 -9.11 -9.34 18.87
N MET A 335 -9.03 -10.28 19.83
CA MET A 335 -8.48 -11.61 19.57
C MET A 335 -9.29 -12.41 18.54
N SER A 336 -10.60 -12.23 18.49
CA SER A 336 -11.47 -12.88 17.50
C SER A 336 -11.12 -12.44 16.07
N ASN A 337 -11.03 -11.15 15.86
CA ASN A 337 -10.67 -10.59 14.55
C ASN A 337 -9.20 -10.87 14.16
N ARG A 338 -8.29 -10.92 15.13
CA ARG A 338 -6.90 -11.38 14.90
C ARG A 338 -6.85 -12.83 14.45
N ALA A 339 -7.68 -13.71 15.01
CA ALA A 339 -7.78 -15.10 14.57
C ALA A 339 -8.22 -15.20 13.10
N LYS A 340 -9.20 -14.39 12.67
CA LYS A 340 -9.64 -14.32 11.28
C LYS A 340 -8.52 -13.86 10.34
N VAL A 341 -7.71 -12.87 10.76
CA VAL A 341 -6.53 -12.45 9.99
C VAL A 341 -5.54 -13.60 9.86
N VAL A 342 -5.24 -14.34 10.93
CA VAL A 342 -4.35 -15.51 10.87
C VAL A 342 -4.87 -16.56 9.90
N ASP A 343 -6.16 -16.90 9.99
CA ASP A 343 -6.76 -17.90 9.11
C ASP A 343 -6.73 -17.44 7.64
N PHE A 344 -6.91 -16.14 7.39
CA PHE A 344 -6.71 -15.57 6.05
C PHE A 344 -5.25 -15.68 5.59
N LEU A 345 -4.28 -15.29 6.43
CA LEU A 345 -2.85 -15.36 6.07
C LEU A 345 -2.41 -16.80 5.79
N LEU A 346 -2.93 -17.76 6.52
CA LEU A 346 -2.67 -19.19 6.26
C LEU A 346 -3.22 -19.64 4.90
N LYS A 347 -4.42 -19.19 4.52
CA LYS A 347 -5.01 -19.51 3.19
C LYS A 347 -4.16 -18.99 2.02
N ILE A 348 -3.45 -17.87 2.21
CA ILE A 348 -2.62 -17.27 1.13
C ILE A 348 -1.14 -17.66 1.22
N SER A 349 -0.70 -18.35 2.27
CA SER A 349 0.72 -18.66 2.50
C SER A 349 1.36 -19.55 1.43
N ASP A 350 0.55 -20.29 0.69
CA ASP A 350 1.01 -21.06 -0.46
C ASP A 350 1.45 -20.17 -1.65
N LYS A 351 0.81 -19.00 -1.78
CA LYS A 351 1.07 -18.04 -2.87
C LYS A 351 1.99 -16.90 -2.44
N TYR A 352 1.99 -16.53 -1.16
CA TYR A 352 2.73 -15.41 -0.61
C TYR A 352 3.56 -15.85 0.60
N LYS A 353 4.82 -15.42 0.67
CA LYS A 353 5.58 -15.51 1.94
C LYS A 353 5.09 -14.43 2.89
N ILE A 354 4.82 -14.81 4.13
CA ILE A 354 4.28 -13.92 5.16
C ILE A 354 5.42 -13.49 6.08
N TYR A 355 5.65 -12.17 6.17
CA TYR A 355 6.59 -11.55 7.11
C TYR A 355 5.82 -10.70 8.09
N LEU A 356 5.59 -11.23 9.29
CA LEU A 356 4.76 -10.62 10.32
C LEU A 356 5.63 -10.12 11.47
N PHE A 357 5.49 -8.84 11.78
CA PHE A 357 6.15 -8.16 12.88
C PHE A 357 5.09 -7.72 13.90
N THR A 358 5.29 -8.07 15.17
CA THR A 358 4.31 -7.75 16.21
C THR A 358 4.98 -7.54 17.58
N HIS A 359 4.41 -6.66 18.40
CA HIS A 359 4.76 -6.52 19.80
C HIS A 359 3.78 -7.27 20.73
N ASP A 360 2.74 -7.87 20.17
CA ASP A 360 1.76 -8.65 20.93
C ASP A 360 2.21 -10.10 21.08
N LYS A 361 2.59 -10.45 22.32
CA LYS A 361 3.08 -11.78 22.66
C LYS A 361 1.99 -12.86 22.50
N MET A 362 0.74 -12.55 22.87
CA MET A 362 -0.34 -13.53 22.77
C MET A 362 -0.65 -13.84 21.30
N PHE A 363 -0.68 -12.83 20.47
CA PHE A 363 -0.86 -13.02 19.03
C PHE A 363 0.31 -13.79 18.40
N PHE A 364 1.56 -13.48 18.80
CA PHE A 364 2.73 -14.24 18.37
C PHE A 364 2.63 -15.72 18.70
N GLU A 365 2.30 -16.07 19.96
CA GLU A 365 2.17 -17.48 20.37
C GLU A 365 1.00 -18.17 19.67
N TYR A 366 -0.12 -17.48 19.46
CA TYR A 366 -1.25 -18.00 18.70
C TYR A 366 -0.88 -18.33 17.26
N PHE A 367 -0.25 -17.38 16.54
CA PHE A 367 0.18 -17.58 15.16
C PHE A 367 1.24 -18.69 15.05
N LYS A 368 2.22 -18.70 15.95
CA LYS A 368 3.24 -19.73 16.05
C LYS A 368 2.64 -21.13 16.24
N HIS A 369 1.62 -21.24 17.09
CA HIS A 369 0.91 -22.50 17.31
C HIS A 369 0.23 -22.99 16.03
N LYS A 370 -0.39 -22.11 15.27
CA LYS A 370 -1.09 -22.41 14.01
C LYS A 370 -0.13 -22.79 12.88
N THR A 371 1.04 -22.14 12.78
CA THR A 371 2.00 -22.34 11.68
C THR A 371 3.05 -23.41 11.92
N LYS A 372 3.26 -23.82 13.19
CA LYS A 372 4.20 -24.85 13.66
C LYS A 372 5.57 -24.90 12.95
N LYS A 373 5.67 -25.60 11.77
CA LYS A 373 6.95 -25.86 11.08
C LYS A 373 7.20 -24.96 9.86
N GLU A 374 6.23 -24.18 9.44
CA GLU A 374 6.30 -23.40 8.17
C GLU A 374 6.86 -22.00 8.36
N SER A 375 7.06 -21.57 9.61
CA SER A 375 7.50 -20.22 9.94
C SER A 375 8.81 -20.20 10.71
N ARG A 376 9.68 -19.25 10.39
CA ARG A 376 10.82 -18.87 11.21
C ARG A 376 10.33 -17.93 12.32
N CYS A 377 10.37 -18.39 13.56
CA CYS A 377 9.98 -17.59 14.72
C CYS A 377 11.22 -16.94 15.34
N VAL A 378 11.21 -15.62 15.48
CA VAL A 378 12.31 -14.84 16.06
C VAL A 378 11.76 -13.95 17.15
N GLY A 379 12.37 -14.03 18.35
CA GLY A 379 12.19 -13.04 19.42
C GLY A 379 13.37 -12.05 19.38
N LEU A 380 13.10 -10.76 19.42
CA LEU A 380 14.11 -9.69 19.51
C LEU A 380 14.06 -9.04 20.89
#